data_7feba497770446b52e7949b4e6c7c2ca
#
_entry.id   7feba497770446b52e7949b4e6c7c2ca
#
_cell.length_a   1.000
_cell.length_b   1.000
_cell.length_c   1.000
_cell.angle_alpha   90.00
_cell.angle_beta   90.00
_cell.angle_gamma   90.00
#
_symmetry.space_group_name_H-M   'P 1'
#
loop_
_entity.id
_entity.type
_entity.pdbx_description
1 polymer ?
#
loop_
_entity_poly.entity_id
_entity_poly.type
_entity_poly.pdbx_seq_one_letter_code
_entity_poly.pdbx_strand_id
1 'polypeptide(L)'
;MNSKQSQKNTLILLILLWISAISIFPYFLTNYIFSQDDLLFHRTRLDRYYQTVKHLDFFPRVFPTMGLNFGYGADLFYPSILLLPFAFFRIIGISFVPSYYLYQFLISFITAATSYYFLYAIKNKKKQALLFSCFYTLATYRLIDQSVRAALGETLAFAFLPLFILGVYTIFYTNQHRWKLLSVSMSLLIASHLITAFYSFILLIIFILLNWKKCKQAQIKSLIQSGALTIGLSAWFLFPYLEQTYHLTFNFANTTLWATGLNFSLSNLISNSLANVSAPFTELKPNIGLFLLVVVIIACFNYQKLTTNNKKITLATLCLILLATNIFPWAFFKVSVLATIQFPWRLLLFSSFFASLLATGLIEQFQLLSSRQVLMFIAISSFLTISFNVNNLMQSNSQNSITVTNKNYSDFYESEIGHGKEYLIKDTDFKKYFASPSPIIDGVSSSDSLNQADNKYNYSSYTLQTNGTQEVQLPKFYYKGYEVKDGQKVLSNYNKAGLVTVKLDNGIHNITVSYKKTVIQTVSLLFSTLLAGLLILQFLMKKKK
;
A
#
# COMPACT_ATOMS: atom_id res chain seq x y z
N MET A 1 35.21 2.04 -19.65
CA MET A 1 34.90 2.35 -18.23
C MET A 1 35.98 1.73 -17.37
N ASN A 2 36.67 2.49 -16.51
CA ASN A 2 37.81 2.00 -15.71
C ASN A 2 37.35 0.82 -14.79
N SER A 3 38.13 -0.27 -14.76
CA SER A 3 37.86 -1.47 -13.95
C SER A 3 37.51 -1.17 -12.47
N LYS A 4 38.21 -0.20 -11.86
CA LYS A 4 37.94 0.28 -10.51
C LYS A 4 36.56 0.92 -10.31
N GLN A 5 36.00 1.58 -11.33
CA GLN A 5 34.66 2.18 -11.26
C GLN A 5 33.57 1.10 -11.35
N SER A 6 33.79 0.10 -12.22
CA SER A 6 32.92 -1.08 -12.34
C SER A 6 32.87 -1.84 -11.01
N GLN A 7 34.01 -2.16 -10.42
CA GLN A 7 34.10 -2.85 -9.12
C GLN A 7 33.36 -2.10 -7.99
N LYS A 8 33.48 -0.76 -7.93
CA LYS A 8 32.75 0.06 -6.95
C LYS A 8 31.23 0.01 -7.15
N ASN A 9 30.76 -0.03 -8.39
CA ASN A 9 29.32 -0.10 -8.67
C ASN A 9 28.76 -1.52 -8.34
N THR A 10 29.53 -2.57 -8.63
CA THR A 10 29.19 -3.95 -8.24
C THR A 10 29.09 -4.11 -6.73
N LEU A 11 30.05 -3.54 -5.98
CA LEU A 11 29.99 -3.56 -4.51
C LEU A 11 28.74 -2.86 -3.96
N ILE A 12 28.35 -1.71 -4.54
CA ILE A 12 27.12 -1.01 -4.15
C ILE A 12 25.92 -1.92 -4.38
N LEU A 13 25.80 -2.54 -5.55
CA LEU A 13 24.71 -3.45 -5.87
C LEU A 13 24.65 -4.62 -4.86
N LEU A 14 25.79 -5.23 -4.55
CA LEU A 14 25.86 -6.33 -3.57
C LEU A 14 25.39 -5.89 -2.18
N ILE A 15 25.76 -4.68 -1.75
CA ILE A 15 25.29 -4.14 -0.46
C ILE A 15 23.77 -3.89 -0.49
N LEU A 16 23.21 -3.36 -1.58
CA LEU A 16 21.76 -3.17 -1.70
C LEU A 16 21.01 -4.50 -1.70
N LEU A 17 21.53 -5.52 -2.37
CA LEU A 17 20.99 -6.89 -2.33
C LEU A 17 21.06 -7.48 -0.91
N TRP A 18 22.18 -7.30 -0.21
CA TRP A 18 22.35 -7.73 1.18
C TRP A 18 21.32 -7.09 2.12
N ILE A 19 21.17 -5.76 2.07
CA ILE A 19 20.17 -5.02 2.85
C ILE A 19 18.76 -5.57 2.60
N SER A 20 18.45 -5.86 1.33
CA SER A 20 17.16 -6.41 0.94
C SER A 20 16.94 -7.83 1.46
N ALA A 21 17.96 -8.68 1.41
CA ALA A 21 17.91 -10.03 1.95
C ALA A 21 17.73 -10.04 3.49
N ILE A 22 18.46 -9.18 4.19
CA ILE A 22 18.33 -9.05 5.65
C ILE A 22 16.92 -8.59 6.06
N SER A 23 16.28 -7.72 5.30
CA SER A 23 14.93 -7.25 5.63
C SER A 23 13.87 -8.36 5.57
N ILE A 24 14.09 -9.40 4.76
CA ILE A 24 13.20 -10.56 4.63
C ILE A 24 13.75 -11.80 5.35
N PHE A 25 14.73 -11.63 6.23
CA PHE A 25 15.43 -12.72 6.88
C PHE A 25 14.51 -13.77 7.55
N PRO A 26 13.37 -13.41 8.19
CA PRO A 26 12.47 -14.42 8.77
C PRO A 26 12.01 -15.49 7.79
N TYR A 27 11.82 -15.11 6.54
CA TYR A 27 11.31 -16.02 5.50
C TYR A 27 12.35 -17.06 5.03
N PHE A 28 13.64 -16.85 5.34
CA PHE A 28 14.67 -17.87 5.13
C PHE A 28 14.65 -18.96 6.20
N LEU A 29 13.99 -18.71 7.35
CA LEU A 29 13.89 -19.64 8.46
C LEU A 29 12.61 -20.47 8.44
N THR A 30 11.67 -20.16 7.55
CA THR A 30 10.35 -20.77 7.51
C THR A 30 9.97 -21.14 6.08
N ASN A 31 9.06 -22.09 5.94
CA ASN A 31 8.41 -22.44 4.68
C ASN A 31 6.95 -21.96 4.63
N TYR A 32 6.59 -21.00 5.49
CA TYR A 32 5.27 -20.39 5.62
C TYR A 32 5.40 -18.90 5.86
N ILE A 33 4.35 -18.16 5.52
CA ILE A 33 4.23 -16.74 5.84
C ILE A 33 3.54 -16.64 7.21
N PHE A 34 4.24 -16.03 8.16
CA PHE A 34 3.64 -15.68 9.46
C PHE A 34 3.37 -14.18 9.45
N SER A 35 2.21 -13.81 9.83
CA SER A 35 1.83 -12.42 10.05
C SER A 35 0.42 -12.39 10.57
N GLN A 36 0.01 -11.21 10.96
CA GLN A 36 -1.29 -10.99 11.55
C GLN A 36 -1.88 -9.77 10.87
N ASP A 37 -2.77 -9.08 11.47
CA ASP A 37 -3.34 -7.83 10.97
C ASP A 37 -3.84 -7.96 9.50
N ASP A 38 -3.15 -7.42 8.50
CA ASP A 38 -3.61 -7.34 7.11
C ASP A 38 -3.28 -8.58 6.24
N LEU A 39 -2.63 -9.63 6.79
CA LEU A 39 -2.15 -10.77 6.00
C LEU A 39 -3.25 -11.45 5.20
N LEU A 40 -4.38 -11.79 5.82
CA LEU A 40 -5.44 -12.56 5.16
C LEU A 40 -6.06 -11.80 4.00
N PHE A 41 -6.28 -10.51 4.17
CA PHE A 41 -6.75 -9.64 3.10
C PHE A 41 -5.74 -9.57 1.94
N HIS A 42 -4.46 -9.30 2.23
CA HIS A 42 -3.44 -9.19 1.19
C HIS A 42 -3.09 -10.52 0.53
N ARG A 43 -3.09 -11.63 1.27
CA ARG A 43 -2.94 -12.98 0.73
C ARG A 43 -3.98 -13.25 -0.35
N THR A 44 -5.24 -13.03 -0.01
CA THR A 44 -6.34 -13.25 -0.94
C THR A 44 -6.27 -12.30 -2.11
N ARG A 45 -5.99 -11.02 -1.87
CA ARG A 45 -5.83 -10.02 -2.92
C ARG A 45 -4.72 -10.40 -3.90
N LEU A 46 -3.58 -10.93 -3.43
CA LEU A 46 -2.48 -11.43 -4.26
C LEU A 46 -2.91 -12.62 -5.11
N ASP A 47 -3.59 -13.61 -4.51
CA ASP A 47 -4.06 -14.80 -5.23
C ASP A 47 -5.13 -14.43 -6.27
N ARG A 48 -6.14 -13.65 -5.89
CA ARG A 48 -7.21 -13.24 -6.81
C ARG A 48 -6.68 -12.37 -7.95
N TYR A 49 -5.73 -11.47 -7.68
CA TYR A 49 -5.08 -10.71 -8.74
C TYR A 49 -4.30 -11.60 -9.70
N TYR A 50 -3.57 -12.60 -9.20
CA TYR A 50 -2.93 -13.61 -10.06
C TYR A 50 -3.96 -14.32 -10.96
N GLN A 51 -5.12 -14.72 -10.42
CA GLN A 51 -6.18 -15.34 -11.23
C GLN A 51 -6.69 -14.40 -12.34
N THR A 52 -6.86 -13.10 -12.06
CA THR A 52 -7.29 -12.14 -13.09
C THR A 52 -6.24 -11.96 -14.18
N VAL A 53 -4.95 -11.88 -13.80
CA VAL A 53 -3.84 -11.74 -14.76
C VAL A 53 -3.72 -12.96 -15.67
N LYS A 54 -4.03 -14.18 -15.20
CA LYS A 54 -4.12 -15.38 -16.05
C LYS A 54 -5.15 -15.24 -17.17
N HIS A 55 -6.20 -14.45 -16.95
CA HIS A 55 -7.23 -14.15 -17.95
C HIS A 55 -6.94 -12.82 -18.69
N LEU A 56 -5.70 -12.30 -18.63
CA LEU A 56 -5.24 -11.05 -19.24
C LEU A 56 -6.00 -9.81 -18.75
N ASP A 57 -6.68 -9.89 -17.60
CA ASP A 57 -7.33 -8.74 -16.99
C ASP A 57 -6.41 -8.13 -15.90
N PHE A 58 -5.64 -7.13 -16.29
CA PHE A 58 -4.69 -6.43 -15.41
C PHE A 58 -5.36 -5.37 -14.53
N PHE A 59 -6.60 -5.00 -14.82
CA PHE A 59 -7.39 -4.00 -14.10
C PHE A 59 -8.81 -4.52 -13.84
N PRO A 60 -8.96 -5.54 -12.97
CA PRO A 60 -10.20 -6.31 -12.82
C PRO A 60 -11.37 -5.50 -12.23
N ARG A 61 -11.09 -4.47 -11.44
CA ARG A 61 -12.04 -3.67 -10.65
C ARG A 61 -12.71 -4.47 -9.53
N VAL A 62 -13.37 -5.54 -9.87
CA VAL A 62 -13.98 -6.51 -8.95
C VAL A 62 -13.25 -7.83 -9.09
N PHE A 63 -12.89 -8.46 -7.97
CA PHE A 63 -12.38 -9.83 -7.94
C PHE A 63 -13.57 -10.79 -7.88
N PRO A 64 -13.93 -11.48 -8.96
CA PRO A 64 -15.23 -12.18 -9.06
C PRO A 64 -15.42 -13.30 -8.06
N THR A 65 -14.32 -13.97 -7.67
CA THR A 65 -14.33 -15.12 -6.76
C THR A 65 -14.07 -14.75 -5.29
N MET A 66 -13.72 -13.50 -5.00
CA MET A 66 -13.51 -13.02 -3.63
C MET A 66 -14.85 -12.84 -2.92
N GLY A 67 -14.88 -13.08 -1.59
CA GLY A 67 -16.11 -12.99 -0.82
C GLY A 67 -17.11 -14.12 -1.14
N LEU A 68 -16.66 -15.39 -1.20
CA LEU A 68 -17.48 -16.56 -1.55
C LEU A 68 -18.21 -16.42 -2.91
N ASN A 69 -17.50 -15.96 -3.92
CA ASN A 69 -18.04 -15.72 -5.27
C ASN A 69 -19.09 -14.59 -5.38
N PHE A 70 -19.34 -13.83 -4.30
CA PHE A 70 -20.17 -12.61 -4.41
C PHE A 70 -19.47 -11.51 -5.23
N GLY A 71 -18.14 -11.61 -5.40
CA GLY A 71 -17.34 -10.60 -6.06
C GLY A 71 -17.05 -9.42 -5.15
N TYR A 72 -15.78 -9.06 -4.98
CA TYR A 72 -15.38 -7.97 -4.10
C TYR A 72 -14.60 -6.89 -4.84
N GLY A 73 -15.06 -5.65 -4.74
CA GLY A 73 -14.55 -4.49 -5.48
C GLY A 73 -13.23 -3.94 -4.96
N ALA A 74 -12.32 -4.79 -4.49
CA ALA A 74 -11.08 -4.30 -3.88
C ALA A 74 -10.25 -3.43 -4.82
N ASP A 75 -10.15 -3.75 -6.13
CA ASP A 75 -9.36 -2.96 -7.08
C ASP A 75 -9.99 -1.59 -7.43
N LEU A 76 -11.28 -1.40 -7.14
CA LEU A 76 -11.96 -0.09 -7.25
C LEU A 76 -11.48 0.91 -6.19
N PHE A 77 -11.03 0.41 -5.01
CA PHE A 77 -10.71 1.23 -3.84
C PHE A 77 -9.26 1.10 -3.40
N TYR A 78 -8.58 0.03 -3.82
CA TYR A 78 -7.19 -0.27 -3.48
C TYR A 78 -6.46 -0.84 -4.71
N PRO A 79 -5.67 -0.02 -5.44
CA PRO A 79 -5.08 -0.41 -6.72
C PRO A 79 -4.23 -1.67 -6.64
N SER A 80 -4.40 -2.60 -7.58
CA SER A 80 -3.68 -3.88 -7.57
C SER A 80 -2.55 -4.00 -8.58
N ILE A 81 -2.38 -3.01 -9.47
CA ILE A 81 -1.38 -3.09 -10.56
C ILE A 81 0.06 -3.32 -10.06
N LEU A 82 0.42 -2.82 -8.89
CA LEU A 82 1.75 -3.04 -8.31
C LEU A 82 1.95 -4.48 -7.80
N LEU A 83 0.90 -5.31 -7.74
CA LEU A 83 0.98 -6.74 -7.42
C LEU A 83 1.42 -7.58 -8.64
N LEU A 84 1.55 -6.98 -9.82
CA LEU A 84 1.91 -7.66 -11.06
C LEU A 84 3.20 -8.50 -10.96
N PRO A 85 4.28 -8.06 -10.29
CA PRO A 85 5.47 -8.92 -10.12
C PRO A 85 5.18 -10.22 -9.38
N PHE A 86 4.33 -10.19 -8.34
CA PHE A 86 3.90 -11.41 -7.65
C PHE A 86 3.12 -12.33 -8.60
N ALA A 87 2.14 -11.78 -9.34
CA ALA A 87 1.37 -12.55 -10.31
C ALA A 87 2.28 -13.18 -11.39
N PHE A 88 3.31 -12.46 -11.85
CA PHE A 88 4.31 -12.97 -12.78
C PHE A 88 5.07 -14.17 -12.22
N PHE A 89 5.55 -14.11 -10.96
CA PHE A 89 6.20 -15.25 -10.31
C PHE A 89 5.28 -16.47 -10.25
N ARG A 90 4.00 -16.27 -9.99
CA ARG A 90 2.99 -17.33 -10.02
C ARG A 90 2.77 -17.91 -11.43
N ILE A 91 2.75 -17.07 -12.46
CA ILE A 91 2.55 -17.48 -13.87
C ILE A 91 3.69 -18.39 -14.35
N ILE A 92 4.93 -18.09 -13.97
CA ILE A 92 6.10 -18.92 -14.31
C ILE A 92 6.23 -20.19 -13.44
N GLY A 93 5.22 -20.51 -12.63
CA GLY A 93 5.11 -21.78 -11.89
C GLY A 93 5.69 -21.78 -10.47
N ILE A 94 6.15 -20.64 -9.95
CA ILE A 94 6.61 -20.56 -8.56
C ILE A 94 5.39 -20.65 -7.62
N SER A 95 5.46 -21.49 -6.59
CA SER A 95 4.39 -21.65 -5.61
C SER A 95 4.14 -20.37 -4.79
N PHE A 96 3.01 -20.31 -4.05
CA PHE A 96 2.54 -19.07 -3.41
C PHE A 96 3.57 -18.48 -2.43
N VAL A 97 4.06 -19.28 -1.49
CA VAL A 97 4.96 -18.80 -0.43
C VAL A 97 6.30 -18.29 -1.00
N PRO A 98 7.03 -19.02 -1.84
CA PRO A 98 8.24 -18.46 -2.47
C PRO A 98 7.96 -17.24 -3.35
N SER A 99 6.81 -17.17 -4.05
CA SER A 99 6.44 -15.97 -4.83
C SER A 99 6.26 -14.76 -3.93
N TYR A 100 5.67 -14.94 -2.73
CA TYR A 100 5.54 -13.89 -1.73
C TYR A 100 6.91 -13.43 -1.23
N TYR A 101 7.84 -14.35 -0.93
CA TYR A 101 9.19 -14.02 -0.49
C TYR A 101 9.97 -13.23 -1.55
N LEU A 102 9.92 -13.67 -2.80
CA LEU A 102 10.54 -12.96 -3.92
C LEU A 102 9.94 -11.58 -4.12
N TYR A 103 8.63 -11.45 -3.96
CA TYR A 103 7.96 -10.16 -4.06
C TYR A 103 8.36 -9.19 -2.93
N GLN A 104 8.41 -9.66 -1.69
CA GLN A 104 8.88 -8.87 -0.55
C GLN A 104 10.37 -8.49 -0.70
N PHE A 105 11.20 -9.38 -1.23
CA PHE A 105 12.58 -9.07 -1.58
C PHE A 105 12.66 -7.97 -2.63
N LEU A 106 11.86 -8.06 -3.69
CA LEU A 106 11.81 -7.05 -4.76
C LEU A 106 11.39 -5.67 -4.22
N ILE A 107 10.36 -5.60 -3.37
CA ILE A 107 9.94 -4.36 -2.72
C ILE A 107 11.09 -3.77 -1.89
N SER A 108 11.78 -4.60 -1.12
CA SER A 108 12.92 -4.19 -0.30
C SER A 108 14.08 -3.69 -1.15
N PHE A 109 14.34 -4.36 -2.28
CA PHE A 109 15.38 -3.94 -3.22
C PHE A 109 15.05 -2.60 -3.90
N ILE A 110 13.79 -2.40 -4.32
CA ILE A 110 13.34 -1.11 -4.86
C ILE A 110 13.47 -0.03 -3.80
N THR A 111 13.08 -0.30 -2.53
CA THR A 111 13.24 0.65 -1.42
C THR A 111 14.71 1.03 -1.20
N ALA A 112 15.60 0.05 -1.19
CA ALA A 112 17.03 0.28 -1.03
C ALA A 112 17.62 1.06 -2.22
N ALA A 113 17.21 0.75 -3.44
CA ALA A 113 17.70 1.42 -4.65
C ALA A 113 17.19 2.87 -4.75
N THR A 114 15.92 3.13 -4.47
CA THR A 114 15.32 4.48 -4.54
C THR A 114 15.86 5.39 -3.43
N SER A 115 16.04 4.88 -2.22
CA SER A 115 16.63 5.62 -1.11
C SER A 115 18.12 5.89 -1.36
N TYR A 116 18.87 4.93 -1.89
CA TYR A 116 20.24 5.18 -2.35
C TYR A 116 20.27 6.28 -3.41
N TYR A 117 19.43 6.17 -4.45
CA TYR A 117 19.36 7.15 -5.53
C TYR A 117 18.98 8.54 -5.01
N PHE A 118 18.03 8.63 -4.11
CA PHE A 118 17.61 9.89 -3.47
C PHE A 118 18.81 10.66 -2.91
N LEU A 119 19.56 10.05 -1.99
CA LEU A 119 20.64 10.79 -1.32
C LEU A 119 21.86 10.96 -2.22
N TYR A 120 22.12 10.00 -3.12
CA TYR A 120 23.19 10.14 -4.12
C TYR A 120 22.91 11.29 -5.10
N ALA A 121 21.67 11.46 -5.54
CA ALA A 121 21.29 12.55 -6.43
C ALA A 121 21.42 13.94 -5.78
N ILE A 122 21.30 14.03 -4.44
CA ILE A 122 21.43 15.30 -3.71
C ILE A 122 22.89 15.60 -3.35
N LYS A 123 23.64 14.61 -2.86
CA LYS A 123 24.97 14.83 -2.26
C LYS A 123 26.13 14.33 -3.13
N ASN A 124 25.90 13.49 -4.11
CA ASN A 124 26.91 12.82 -4.93
C ASN A 124 27.96 12.04 -4.10
N LYS A 125 27.58 11.53 -2.92
CA LYS A 125 28.46 10.82 -1.98
C LYS A 125 27.95 9.39 -1.76
N LYS A 126 28.62 8.39 -2.39
CA LYS A 126 28.22 6.97 -2.39
C LYS A 126 28.08 6.37 -0.99
N LYS A 127 29.02 6.66 -0.08
CA LYS A 127 29.02 6.13 1.30
C LYS A 127 27.80 6.62 2.08
N GLN A 128 27.47 7.90 2.00
CA GLN A 128 26.30 8.48 2.64
C GLN A 128 25.00 7.90 2.07
N ALA A 129 24.92 7.76 0.74
CA ALA A 129 23.77 7.17 0.06
C ALA A 129 23.54 5.71 0.51
N LEU A 130 24.62 4.92 0.68
CA LEU A 130 24.53 3.54 1.20
C LEU A 130 24.05 3.51 2.66
N LEU A 131 24.57 4.38 3.53
CA LEU A 131 24.14 4.45 4.93
C LEU A 131 22.66 4.83 5.04
N PHE A 132 22.24 5.86 4.31
CA PHE A 132 20.83 6.25 4.27
C PHE A 132 19.94 5.11 3.77
N SER A 133 20.34 4.44 2.68
CA SER A 133 19.63 3.29 2.13
C SER A 133 19.51 2.16 3.17
N CYS A 134 20.59 1.86 3.89
CA CYS A 134 20.59 0.86 4.94
C CYS A 134 19.61 1.23 6.07
N PHE A 135 19.76 2.42 6.66
CA PHE A 135 18.96 2.84 7.80
C PHE A 135 17.47 2.96 7.47
N TYR A 136 17.14 3.43 6.28
CA TYR A 136 15.75 3.57 5.85
C TYR A 136 15.10 2.24 5.48
N THR A 137 15.81 1.39 4.73
CA THR A 137 15.28 0.07 4.31
C THR A 137 15.14 -0.88 5.50
N LEU A 138 16.04 -0.80 6.48
CA LEU A 138 16.02 -1.62 7.70
C LEU A 138 15.37 -0.90 8.89
N ALA A 139 14.67 0.23 8.67
CA ALA A 139 13.95 0.92 9.74
C ALA A 139 12.89 0.01 10.35
N THR A 140 12.83 -0.06 11.67
CA THR A 140 11.97 -0.99 12.40
C THR A 140 10.49 -0.82 12.04
N TYR A 141 10.01 0.42 11.88
CA TYR A 141 8.62 0.65 11.46
C TYR A 141 8.32 0.03 10.08
N ARG A 142 9.26 0.12 9.13
CA ARG A 142 9.11 -0.56 7.84
C ARG A 142 9.06 -2.08 7.97
N LEU A 143 9.87 -2.65 8.85
CA LEU A 143 9.88 -4.10 9.12
C LEU A 143 8.58 -4.55 9.79
N ILE A 144 7.99 -3.69 10.66
CA ILE A 144 6.66 -3.91 11.24
C ILE A 144 5.61 -4.02 10.12
N ASP A 145 5.59 -3.07 9.19
CA ASP A 145 4.64 -3.10 8.06
C ASP A 145 4.87 -4.31 7.14
N GLN A 146 6.13 -4.69 6.91
CA GLN A 146 6.49 -5.77 6.01
C GLN A 146 6.16 -7.16 6.58
N SER A 147 6.57 -7.45 7.82
CA SER A 147 6.58 -8.81 8.36
C SER A 147 5.61 -9.02 9.52
N VAL A 148 5.20 -7.98 10.25
CA VAL A 148 4.29 -8.10 11.39
C VAL A 148 2.85 -7.82 10.96
N ARG A 149 2.61 -6.65 10.40
CA ARG A 149 1.29 -6.25 9.91
C ARG A 149 0.94 -6.89 8.56
N ALA A 150 1.94 -7.23 7.76
CA ALA A 150 1.80 -7.56 6.35
C ALA A 150 1.02 -6.47 5.56
N ALA A 151 1.18 -5.20 5.95
CA ALA A 151 0.55 -4.03 5.34
C ALA A 151 1.22 -3.72 4.00
N LEU A 152 0.91 -4.53 2.99
CA LEU A 152 1.60 -4.57 1.70
C LEU A 152 1.62 -3.22 0.99
N GLY A 153 0.54 -2.46 1.06
CA GLY A 153 0.47 -1.15 0.42
C GLY A 153 1.37 -0.12 1.08
N GLU A 154 1.41 -0.09 2.42
CA GLU A 154 2.29 0.81 3.18
C GLU A 154 3.76 0.43 2.96
N THR A 155 4.07 -0.88 2.93
CA THR A 155 5.40 -1.39 2.59
C THR A 155 5.85 -0.97 1.19
N LEU A 156 4.95 -0.99 0.18
CA LEU A 156 5.21 -0.47 -1.17
C LEU A 156 5.43 1.04 -1.17
N ALA A 157 4.72 1.81 -0.35
CA ALA A 157 4.87 3.26 -0.28
C ALA A 157 6.26 3.68 0.20
N PHE A 158 6.91 2.91 1.09
CA PHE A 158 8.32 3.12 1.45
C PHE A 158 9.24 3.14 0.21
N ALA A 159 8.95 2.34 -0.80
CA ALA A 159 9.77 2.29 -2.01
C ALA A 159 9.69 3.58 -2.86
N PHE A 160 8.60 4.33 -2.79
CA PHE A 160 8.37 5.49 -3.65
C PHE A 160 8.50 6.84 -2.94
N LEU A 161 8.41 6.86 -1.60
CA LEU A 161 8.57 8.07 -0.80
C LEU A 161 9.91 8.80 -1.05
N PRO A 162 11.08 8.11 -1.15
CA PRO A 162 12.34 8.80 -1.44
C PRO A 162 12.32 9.56 -2.77
N LEU A 163 11.67 9.01 -3.80
CA LEU A 163 11.53 9.66 -5.11
C LEU A 163 10.60 10.88 -5.04
N PHE A 164 9.51 10.78 -4.26
CA PHE A 164 8.60 11.89 -4.02
C PHE A 164 9.34 13.07 -3.36
N ILE A 165 10.09 12.79 -2.29
CA ILE A 165 10.85 13.83 -1.59
C ILE A 165 11.95 14.40 -2.48
N LEU A 166 12.60 13.59 -3.32
CA LEU A 166 13.57 14.07 -4.32
C LEU A 166 12.90 15.01 -5.33
N GLY A 167 11.70 14.68 -5.79
CA GLY A 167 10.90 15.53 -6.69
C GLY A 167 10.65 16.91 -6.07
N VAL A 168 10.18 16.94 -4.82
CA VAL A 168 9.96 18.18 -4.05
C VAL A 168 11.28 18.95 -3.89
N TYR A 169 12.35 18.26 -3.44
CA TYR A 169 13.66 18.88 -3.25
C TYR A 169 14.17 19.55 -4.53
N THR A 170 14.07 18.89 -5.68
CA THR A 170 14.60 19.45 -6.94
C THR A 170 13.81 20.66 -7.42
N ILE A 171 12.51 20.76 -7.13
CA ILE A 171 11.70 21.92 -7.49
C ILE A 171 12.10 23.15 -6.66
N PHE A 172 12.39 22.97 -5.36
CA PHE A 172 12.60 24.12 -4.45
C PHE A 172 14.06 24.49 -4.22
N TYR A 173 15.00 23.56 -4.42
CA TYR A 173 16.40 23.74 -4.05
C TYR A 173 17.38 23.55 -5.22
N THR A 174 16.90 23.24 -6.42
CA THR A 174 17.77 23.13 -7.62
C THR A 174 17.14 23.84 -8.83
N ASN A 175 17.95 24.06 -9.85
CA ASN A 175 17.47 24.61 -11.13
C ASN A 175 16.90 23.54 -12.07
N GLN A 176 16.87 22.25 -11.64
CA GLN A 176 16.49 21.14 -12.53
C GLN A 176 14.97 20.95 -12.64
N HIS A 177 14.20 21.46 -11.66
CA HIS A 177 12.73 21.38 -11.61
C HIS A 177 12.17 20.05 -12.11
N ARG A 178 12.55 18.92 -11.47
CA ARG A 178 12.15 17.57 -11.89
C ARG A 178 10.66 17.29 -11.58
N TRP A 179 9.77 18.12 -12.07
CA TRP A 179 8.34 18.02 -11.82
C TRP A 179 7.73 16.68 -12.28
N LYS A 180 8.25 16.07 -13.37
CA LYS A 180 7.84 14.74 -13.82
C LYS A 180 8.17 13.64 -12.79
N LEU A 181 9.31 13.76 -12.09
CA LEU A 181 9.67 12.83 -11.02
C LEU A 181 8.67 12.92 -9.86
N LEU A 182 8.28 14.15 -9.48
CA LEU A 182 7.25 14.36 -8.45
C LEU A 182 5.92 13.74 -8.88
N SER A 183 5.51 13.92 -10.14
CA SER A 183 4.27 13.35 -10.67
C SER A 183 4.26 11.82 -10.64
N VAL A 184 5.30 11.20 -11.20
CA VAL A 184 5.41 9.73 -11.28
C VAL A 184 5.47 9.12 -9.88
N SER A 185 6.27 9.70 -8.97
CA SER A 185 6.38 9.18 -7.61
C SER A 185 5.08 9.33 -6.83
N MET A 186 4.35 10.44 -6.99
CA MET A 186 3.04 10.62 -6.37
C MET A 186 1.99 9.64 -6.94
N SER A 187 2.00 9.39 -8.26
CA SER A 187 1.13 8.38 -8.87
C SER A 187 1.45 6.96 -8.39
N LEU A 188 2.73 6.65 -8.16
CA LEU A 188 3.14 5.36 -7.58
C LEU A 188 2.74 5.26 -6.09
N LEU A 189 2.77 6.36 -5.32
CA LEU A 189 2.22 6.39 -3.96
C LEU A 189 0.71 6.16 -3.96
N ILE A 190 -0.04 6.78 -4.87
CA ILE A 190 -1.49 6.53 -5.06
C ILE A 190 -1.73 5.05 -5.40
N ALA A 191 -0.94 4.48 -6.31
CA ALA A 191 -1.06 3.09 -6.71
C ALA A 191 -0.62 2.08 -5.61
N SER A 192 0.17 2.51 -4.62
CA SER A 192 0.63 1.68 -3.51
C SER A 192 -0.30 1.76 -2.30
N HIS A 193 -0.51 2.97 -1.75
CA HIS A 193 -1.26 3.18 -0.51
C HIS A 193 -1.86 4.59 -0.46
N LEU A 194 -3.17 4.68 -0.63
CA LEU A 194 -3.88 5.96 -0.70
C LEU A 194 -3.67 6.86 0.52
N ILE A 195 -3.64 6.26 1.73
CA ILE A 195 -3.45 7.02 2.97
C ILE A 195 -2.06 7.64 3.01
N THR A 196 -1.01 6.91 2.59
CA THR A 196 0.34 7.46 2.51
C THR A 196 0.45 8.53 1.42
N ALA A 197 -0.25 8.37 0.28
CA ALA A 197 -0.32 9.41 -0.74
C ALA A 197 -1.00 10.69 -0.19
N PHE A 198 -2.08 10.53 0.57
CA PHE A 198 -2.77 11.63 1.24
C PHE A 198 -1.87 12.35 2.26
N TYR A 199 -1.15 11.62 3.12
CA TYR A 199 -0.15 12.20 4.01
C TYR A 199 0.94 12.94 3.24
N SER A 200 1.46 12.35 2.17
CA SER A 200 2.48 12.97 1.33
C SER A 200 1.98 14.29 0.73
N PHE A 201 0.71 14.35 0.33
CA PHE A 201 0.07 15.56 -0.18
C PHE A 201 -0.07 16.63 0.91
N ILE A 202 -0.53 16.27 2.12
CA ILE A 202 -0.62 17.20 3.26
C ILE A 202 0.77 17.73 3.62
N LEU A 203 1.78 16.87 3.71
CA LEU A 203 3.16 17.28 4.01
C LEU A 203 3.73 18.19 2.92
N LEU A 204 3.37 17.97 1.65
CA LEU A 204 3.73 18.89 0.55
C LEU A 204 3.09 20.26 0.75
N ILE A 205 1.81 20.33 1.11
CA ILE A 205 1.12 21.59 1.39
C ILE A 205 1.81 22.33 2.56
N ILE A 206 2.05 21.63 3.67
CA ILE A 206 2.74 22.19 4.83
C ILE A 206 4.14 22.70 4.43
N PHE A 207 4.88 21.92 3.63
CA PHE A 207 6.19 22.30 3.14
C PHE A 207 6.12 23.58 2.28
N ILE A 208 5.13 23.69 1.39
CA ILE A 208 4.90 24.90 0.55
C ILE A 208 4.61 26.11 1.44
N LEU A 209 3.72 25.97 2.43
CA LEU A 209 3.37 27.04 3.35
C LEU A 209 4.58 27.53 4.17
N LEU A 210 5.40 26.62 4.69
CA LEU A 210 6.63 26.94 5.43
C LEU A 210 7.72 27.56 4.53
N ASN A 211 7.67 27.33 3.22
CA ASN A 211 8.64 27.83 2.25
C ASN A 211 8.00 28.78 1.20
N TRP A 212 6.88 29.42 1.53
CA TRP A 212 6.12 30.23 0.58
C TRP A 212 6.96 31.33 -0.11
N LYS A 213 7.95 31.90 0.59
CA LYS A 213 8.89 32.89 0.02
C LYS A 213 9.75 32.33 -1.13
N LYS A 214 9.89 31.00 -1.23
CA LYS A 214 10.60 30.33 -2.32
C LYS A 214 9.68 29.93 -3.49
N CYS A 215 8.37 30.08 -3.34
CA CYS A 215 7.38 29.76 -4.36
C CYS A 215 7.32 30.85 -5.44
N LYS A 216 8.36 30.93 -6.25
CA LYS A 216 8.40 31.80 -7.44
C LYS A 216 7.56 31.18 -8.57
N GLN A 217 7.33 31.93 -9.62
CA GLN A 217 6.53 31.49 -10.79
C GLN A 217 6.99 30.13 -11.37
N ALA A 218 8.29 29.87 -11.42
CA ALA A 218 8.83 28.59 -11.93
C ALA A 218 8.46 27.40 -11.04
N GLN A 219 8.50 27.55 -9.69
CA GLN A 219 8.08 26.52 -8.75
C GLN A 219 6.57 26.28 -8.86
N ILE A 220 5.76 27.33 -8.89
CA ILE A 220 4.29 27.24 -9.05
C ILE A 220 3.96 26.50 -10.36
N LYS A 221 4.56 26.89 -11.48
CA LYS A 221 4.39 26.21 -12.77
C LYS A 221 4.73 24.70 -12.65
N SER A 222 5.86 24.38 -12.03
CA SER A 222 6.30 22.98 -11.83
C SER A 222 5.33 22.19 -10.95
N LEU A 223 4.77 22.80 -9.90
CA LEU A 223 3.77 22.16 -9.04
C LEU A 223 2.44 21.92 -9.78
N ILE A 224 1.96 22.91 -10.55
CA ILE A 224 0.74 22.75 -11.37
C ILE A 224 0.93 21.64 -12.41
N GLN A 225 2.05 21.65 -13.13
CA GLN A 225 2.37 20.60 -14.11
C GLN A 225 2.47 19.23 -13.45
N SER A 226 3.07 19.18 -12.24
CA SER A 226 3.15 17.94 -11.47
C SER A 226 1.76 17.44 -11.07
N GLY A 227 0.89 18.30 -10.55
CA GLY A 227 -0.46 17.95 -10.17
C GLY A 227 -1.29 17.45 -11.35
N ALA A 228 -1.27 18.16 -12.47
CA ALA A 228 -1.99 17.79 -13.69
C ALA A 228 -1.52 16.42 -14.22
N LEU A 229 -0.20 16.19 -14.29
CA LEU A 229 0.34 14.90 -14.72
C LEU A 229 0.04 13.77 -13.73
N THR A 230 0.06 14.04 -12.42
CA THR A 230 -0.33 13.05 -11.40
C THR A 230 -1.78 12.62 -11.58
N ILE A 231 -2.70 13.57 -11.75
CA ILE A 231 -4.12 13.28 -12.02
C ILE A 231 -4.26 12.44 -13.29
N GLY A 232 -3.56 12.83 -14.36
CA GLY A 232 -3.61 12.10 -15.62
C GLY A 232 -3.09 10.66 -15.51
N LEU A 233 -1.95 10.45 -14.86
CA LEU A 233 -1.37 9.12 -14.65
C LEU A 233 -2.19 8.25 -13.70
N SER A 234 -2.92 8.85 -12.78
CA SER A 234 -3.75 8.14 -11.80
C SER A 234 -5.25 8.12 -12.18
N ALA A 235 -5.64 8.69 -13.31
CA ALA A 235 -7.04 8.79 -13.75
C ALA A 235 -7.72 7.42 -13.83
N TRP A 236 -6.97 6.39 -14.27
CA TRP A 236 -7.45 5.00 -14.34
C TRP A 236 -7.99 4.47 -13.02
N PHE A 237 -7.57 5.04 -11.90
CA PHE A 237 -7.99 4.66 -10.56
C PHE A 237 -8.93 5.72 -9.95
N LEU A 238 -8.55 7.01 -10.02
CA LEU A 238 -9.28 8.09 -9.35
C LEU A 238 -10.70 8.27 -9.90
N PHE A 239 -10.90 8.18 -11.21
CA PHE A 239 -12.23 8.38 -11.80
C PHE A 239 -13.16 7.19 -11.53
N PRO A 240 -12.74 5.92 -11.66
CA PRO A 240 -13.53 4.80 -11.18
C PRO A 240 -13.90 4.87 -9.69
N TYR A 241 -12.95 5.27 -8.83
CA TYR A 241 -13.20 5.49 -7.40
C TYR A 241 -14.31 6.53 -7.18
N LEU A 242 -14.20 7.70 -7.83
CA LEU A 242 -15.21 8.76 -7.75
C LEU A 242 -16.56 8.31 -8.32
N GLU A 243 -16.57 7.55 -9.42
CA GLU A 243 -17.80 7.01 -10.01
C GLU A 243 -18.57 6.12 -9.02
N GLN A 244 -17.87 5.28 -8.25
CA GLN A 244 -18.49 4.40 -7.26
C GLN A 244 -18.99 5.20 -6.04
N THR A 245 -18.19 6.13 -5.54
CA THR A 245 -18.47 6.86 -4.29
C THR A 245 -19.44 8.03 -4.46
N TYR A 246 -19.73 8.46 -5.68
CA TYR A 246 -20.63 9.58 -5.94
C TYR A 246 -22.09 9.28 -5.54
N HIS A 247 -22.55 8.05 -5.76
CA HIS A 247 -23.94 7.65 -5.48
C HIS A 247 -24.07 6.59 -4.38
N LEU A 248 -22.96 5.97 -3.95
CA LEU A 248 -22.95 4.85 -3.02
C LEU A 248 -22.05 5.18 -1.82
N THR A 249 -22.53 4.83 -0.63
CA THR A 249 -21.76 4.93 0.60
C THR A 249 -21.22 3.57 0.98
N PHE A 250 -19.91 3.49 1.22
CA PHE A 250 -19.19 2.26 1.57
C PHE A 250 -18.76 2.25 3.03
N ASN A 251 -18.46 1.08 3.59
CA ASN A 251 -18.08 0.92 4.99
C ASN A 251 -16.78 1.63 5.38
N PHE A 252 -15.85 1.89 4.43
CA PHE A 252 -14.62 2.64 4.74
C PHE A 252 -14.90 4.09 5.20
N ALA A 253 -16.10 4.62 4.95
CA ALA A 253 -16.53 5.90 5.49
C ALA A 253 -16.81 5.86 7.01
N ASN A 254 -16.87 4.65 7.60
CA ASN A 254 -17.05 4.47 9.03
C ASN A 254 -15.77 4.81 9.81
N THR A 255 -15.88 5.79 10.70
CA THR A 255 -14.74 6.32 11.49
C THR A 255 -14.46 5.56 12.78
N THR A 256 -15.08 4.39 13.03
CA THR A 256 -14.93 3.62 14.28
C THR A 256 -13.50 3.16 14.56
N LEU A 257 -12.67 3.00 13.51
CA LEU A 257 -11.25 2.63 13.63
C LEU A 257 -10.38 3.71 14.30
N TRP A 258 -10.85 4.95 14.39
CA TRP A 258 -10.14 6.04 15.07
C TRP A 258 -9.87 5.75 16.55
N ALA A 259 -10.79 5.08 17.23
CA ALA A 259 -10.73 4.91 18.67
C ALA A 259 -9.47 4.15 19.14
N THR A 260 -9.00 3.17 18.34
CA THR A 260 -7.83 2.36 18.69
C THR A 260 -6.51 3.09 18.44
N GLY A 261 -6.44 3.97 17.44
CA GLY A 261 -5.25 4.75 17.11
C GLY A 261 -4.99 5.94 18.03
N LEU A 262 -6.02 6.43 18.74
CA LEU A 262 -5.92 7.64 19.56
C LEU A 262 -5.18 7.44 20.89
N ASN A 263 -5.04 6.21 21.38
CA ASN A 263 -4.45 5.90 22.68
C ASN A 263 -2.94 5.62 22.62
N PHE A 264 -2.30 5.73 21.43
CA PHE A 264 -0.88 5.48 21.28
C PHE A 264 -0.06 6.62 21.90
N SER A 265 0.56 6.37 23.06
CA SER A 265 1.30 7.38 23.82
C SER A 265 2.75 7.50 23.39
N LEU A 266 3.39 8.64 23.71
CA LEU A 266 4.82 8.83 23.50
C LEU A 266 5.64 7.84 24.36
N SER A 267 5.19 7.51 25.57
CA SER A 267 5.88 6.52 26.41
C SER A 267 5.85 5.14 25.78
N ASN A 268 4.73 4.74 25.17
CA ASN A 268 4.63 3.49 24.41
C ASN A 268 5.59 3.49 23.21
N LEU A 269 5.67 4.58 22.47
CA LEU A 269 6.62 4.70 21.37
C LEU A 269 8.07 4.53 21.83
N ILE A 270 8.45 5.21 22.91
CA ILE A 270 9.80 5.14 23.47
C ILE A 270 10.10 3.72 23.97
N SER A 271 9.23 3.13 24.80
CA SER A 271 9.44 1.79 25.36
C SER A 271 9.51 0.71 24.26
N ASN A 272 8.61 0.76 23.28
CA ASN A 272 8.61 -0.16 22.15
C ASN A 272 9.89 -0.01 21.29
N SER A 273 10.36 1.24 21.09
CA SER A 273 11.60 1.48 20.33
C SER A 273 12.84 0.99 21.08
N LEU A 274 12.90 1.18 22.42
CA LEU A 274 14.00 0.66 23.26
C LEU A 274 14.04 -0.86 23.25
N ALA A 275 12.87 -1.51 23.35
CA ALA A 275 12.76 -2.96 23.26
C ALA A 275 13.04 -3.50 21.83
N ASN A 276 12.97 -2.65 20.83
CA ASN A 276 13.14 -2.99 19.40
C ASN A 276 12.33 -4.22 18.97
N VAL A 277 11.08 -4.29 19.41
CA VAL A 277 10.16 -5.43 19.19
C VAL A 277 8.79 -4.96 18.73
N SER A 278 8.04 -5.83 18.09
CA SER A 278 6.61 -5.65 17.83
C SER A 278 5.88 -6.92 18.22
N ALA A 279 4.75 -6.77 18.90
CA ALA A 279 3.89 -7.90 19.21
C ALA A 279 2.94 -8.16 18.02
N PRO A 280 2.71 -9.42 17.68
CA PRO A 280 1.67 -9.78 16.75
C PRO A 280 0.27 -9.59 17.38
N PHE A 281 -0.74 -9.25 16.59
CA PHE A 281 -2.19 -9.25 16.75
C PHE A 281 -2.87 -8.39 17.82
N THR A 282 -2.70 -8.64 19.10
CA THR A 282 -3.56 -8.02 20.12
C THR A 282 -3.06 -6.67 20.57
N GLU A 283 -1.76 -6.44 20.44
CA GLU A 283 -1.08 -5.22 20.88
C GLU A 283 0.01 -4.84 19.88
N LEU A 284 -0.39 -4.37 18.69
CA LEU A 284 0.58 -3.80 17.77
C LEU A 284 1.42 -2.74 18.49
N LYS A 285 2.74 -2.86 18.41
CA LYS A 285 3.71 -1.95 19.04
C LYS A 285 4.44 -1.10 17.99
N PRO A 286 3.79 -0.09 17.39
CA PRO A 286 4.44 0.78 16.42
C PRO A 286 5.64 1.46 17.06
N ASN A 287 6.77 1.51 16.36
CA ASN A 287 7.97 2.15 16.86
C ASN A 287 8.98 2.42 15.74
N ILE A 288 9.98 3.25 16.01
CA ILE A 288 11.06 3.58 15.07
C ILE A 288 12.32 2.72 15.28
N GLY A 289 12.32 1.87 16.30
CA GLY A 289 13.44 1.01 16.66
C GLY A 289 14.54 1.69 17.46
N LEU A 290 15.34 0.86 18.13
CA LEU A 290 16.40 1.31 19.04
C LEU A 290 17.40 2.25 18.36
N PHE A 291 17.88 1.87 17.16
CA PHE A 291 18.91 2.65 16.47
C PHE A 291 18.45 4.07 16.13
N LEU A 292 17.28 4.23 15.52
CA LEU A 292 16.77 5.56 15.14
C LEU A 292 16.34 6.38 16.36
N LEU A 293 15.83 5.74 17.41
CA LEU A 293 15.53 6.43 18.67
C LEU A 293 16.82 7.03 19.29
N VAL A 294 17.89 6.24 19.38
CA VAL A 294 19.19 6.72 19.90
C VAL A 294 19.74 7.88 19.05
N VAL A 295 19.61 7.81 17.74
CA VAL A 295 19.98 8.91 16.82
C VAL A 295 19.21 10.19 17.14
N VAL A 296 17.89 10.10 17.34
CA VAL A 296 17.07 11.26 17.69
C VAL A 296 17.49 11.84 19.05
N ILE A 297 17.72 11.00 20.04
CA ILE A 297 18.19 11.41 21.38
C ILE A 297 19.54 12.13 21.29
N ILE A 298 20.51 11.55 20.58
CA ILE A 298 21.83 12.18 20.36
C ILE A 298 21.69 13.55 19.69
N ALA A 299 20.81 13.66 18.68
CA ALA A 299 20.55 14.91 18.00
C ALA A 299 19.94 15.96 18.93
N CYS A 300 19.03 15.58 19.83
CA CYS A 300 18.44 16.49 20.82
C CYS A 300 19.49 17.00 21.81
N PHE A 301 20.30 16.13 22.39
CA PHE A 301 21.35 16.54 23.35
C PHE A 301 22.44 17.42 22.70
N ASN A 302 22.72 17.22 21.42
CA ASN A 302 23.72 18.00 20.70
C ASN A 302 23.11 19.10 19.82
N TYR A 303 21.82 19.46 19.99
CA TYR A 303 21.08 20.32 19.09
C TYR A 303 21.82 21.63 18.77
N GLN A 304 22.40 22.29 19.76
CA GLN A 304 23.14 23.54 19.58
C GLN A 304 24.32 23.39 18.60
N LYS A 305 24.98 22.24 18.63
CA LYS A 305 26.18 21.94 17.82
C LYS A 305 25.83 21.47 16.41
N LEU A 306 24.54 21.20 16.12
CA LEU A 306 24.11 20.69 14.82
C LEU A 306 24.22 21.75 13.73
N THR A 307 24.54 21.30 12.51
CA THR A 307 24.38 22.12 11.30
C THR A 307 22.94 22.56 11.12
N THR A 308 22.72 23.68 10.42
CA THR A 308 21.37 24.22 10.16
C THR A 308 20.45 23.17 9.51
N ASN A 309 20.98 22.34 8.60
CA ASN A 309 20.19 21.29 7.97
C ASN A 309 19.83 20.18 8.95
N ASN A 310 20.78 19.71 9.76
CA ASN A 310 20.50 18.69 10.78
C ASN A 310 19.53 19.19 11.84
N LYS A 311 19.59 20.47 12.24
CA LYS A 311 18.59 21.10 13.13
C LYS A 311 17.16 21.00 12.54
N LYS A 312 17.00 21.36 11.26
CA LYS A 312 15.70 21.29 10.56
C LYS A 312 15.19 19.85 10.47
N ILE A 313 16.06 18.89 10.15
CA ILE A 313 15.70 17.47 10.05
C ILE A 313 15.31 16.94 11.43
N THR A 314 16.04 17.31 12.50
CA THR A 314 15.70 16.94 13.89
C THR A 314 14.32 17.46 14.27
N LEU A 315 14.02 18.74 14.01
CA LEU A 315 12.70 19.32 14.29
C LEU A 315 11.60 18.63 13.50
N ALA A 316 11.80 18.35 12.21
CA ALA A 316 10.83 17.62 11.39
C ALA A 316 10.58 16.21 11.93
N THR A 317 11.64 15.48 12.33
CA THR A 317 11.54 14.15 12.93
C THR A 317 10.75 14.19 14.23
N LEU A 318 11.08 15.12 15.14
CA LEU A 318 10.38 15.28 16.42
C LEU A 318 8.91 15.66 16.21
N CYS A 319 8.63 16.60 15.32
CA CYS A 319 7.25 16.98 14.98
C CYS A 319 6.43 15.77 14.50
N LEU A 320 6.97 14.96 13.59
CA LEU A 320 6.30 13.77 13.08
C LEU A 320 6.11 12.68 14.15
N ILE A 321 7.09 12.51 15.05
CA ILE A 321 6.99 11.62 16.21
C ILE A 321 5.87 12.07 17.15
N LEU A 322 5.80 13.35 17.48
CA LEU A 322 4.76 13.91 18.35
C LEU A 322 3.37 13.78 17.70
N LEU A 323 3.26 14.09 16.41
CA LEU A 323 2.03 13.91 15.62
C LEU A 323 1.61 12.44 15.50
N ALA A 324 2.54 11.48 15.58
CA ALA A 324 2.23 10.05 15.56
C ALA A 324 1.60 9.55 16.87
N THR A 325 1.60 10.35 17.93
CA THR A 325 1.17 9.98 19.28
C THR A 325 -0.05 10.79 19.73
N ASN A 326 -0.62 10.42 20.88
CA ASN A 326 -1.75 11.09 21.52
C ASN A 326 -1.40 12.46 22.14
N ILE A 327 -0.14 12.91 22.06
CA ILE A 327 0.25 14.28 22.45
C ILE A 327 -0.48 15.29 21.54
N PHE A 328 -0.62 14.97 20.25
CA PHE A 328 -1.45 15.79 19.37
C PHE A 328 -2.92 15.42 19.56
N PRO A 329 -3.81 16.41 19.75
CA PRO A 329 -5.20 16.16 20.12
C PRO A 329 -6.06 15.75 18.92
N TRP A 330 -5.77 14.59 18.33
CA TRP A 330 -6.46 14.05 17.16
C TRP A 330 -7.98 13.94 17.33
N ALA A 331 -8.45 13.78 18.56
CA ALA A 331 -9.89 13.65 18.86
C ALA A 331 -10.73 14.82 18.34
N PHE A 332 -10.16 16.03 18.26
CA PHE A 332 -10.86 17.20 17.71
C PHE A 332 -11.10 17.12 16.20
N PHE A 333 -10.38 16.24 15.50
CA PHE A 333 -10.44 16.15 14.03
C PHE A 333 -11.30 14.97 13.52
N LYS A 334 -12.04 14.29 14.40
CA LYS A 334 -12.88 13.12 14.06
C LYS A 334 -13.91 13.36 12.97
N VAL A 335 -14.40 14.62 12.83
CA VAL A 335 -15.45 15.00 11.86
C VAL A 335 -14.85 15.74 10.66
N SER A 336 -13.54 15.79 10.51
CA SER A 336 -12.85 16.50 9.44
C SER A 336 -12.29 15.54 8.38
N VAL A 337 -11.79 16.11 7.27
CA VAL A 337 -11.05 15.35 6.25
C VAL A 337 -9.85 14.59 6.88
N LEU A 338 -9.30 15.09 7.99
CA LEU A 338 -8.24 14.42 8.74
C LEU A 338 -8.69 13.11 9.38
N ALA A 339 -10.00 12.83 9.47
CA ALA A 339 -10.52 11.52 9.89
C ALA A 339 -10.03 10.38 8.99
N THR A 340 -9.69 10.65 7.73
CA THR A 340 -9.10 9.69 6.78
C THR A 340 -7.74 9.16 7.27
N ILE A 341 -7.09 9.83 8.21
CA ILE A 341 -5.82 9.42 8.81
C ILE A 341 -5.90 8.04 9.48
N GLN A 342 -7.04 7.66 10.02
CA GLN A 342 -7.32 6.39 10.75
C GLN A 342 -6.38 6.14 11.94
N PHE A 343 -5.08 5.98 11.70
CA PHE A 343 -4.05 5.69 12.70
C PHE A 343 -2.91 6.70 12.60
N PRO A 344 -2.82 7.67 13.53
CA PRO A 344 -1.76 8.69 13.52
C PRO A 344 -0.34 8.11 13.53
N TRP A 345 -0.13 6.95 14.17
CA TRP A 345 1.18 6.30 14.21
C TRP A 345 1.71 5.87 12.82
N ARG A 346 0.89 5.87 11.75
CA ARG A 346 1.38 5.72 10.36
C ARG A 346 2.33 6.84 9.93
N LEU A 347 2.34 7.98 10.62
CA LEU A 347 3.34 9.04 10.42
C LEU A 347 4.77 8.58 10.77
N LEU A 348 4.94 7.45 11.47
CA LEU A 348 6.24 6.84 11.72
C LEU A 348 6.96 6.40 10.43
N LEU A 349 6.24 6.19 9.32
CA LEU A 349 6.84 6.01 7.99
C LEU A 349 7.71 7.22 7.61
N PHE A 350 7.17 8.43 7.75
CA PHE A 350 7.90 9.68 7.48
C PHE A 350 8.96 9.96 8.55
N SER A 351 8.64 9.69 9.82
CA SER A 351 9.61 9.80 10.92
C SER A 351 10.82 8.92 10.68
N SER A 352 10.64 7.69 10.21
CA SER A 352 11.72 6.76 9.86
C SER A 352 12.59 7.30 8.72
N PHE A 353 11.97 7.95 7.71
CA PHE A 353 12.72 8.60 6.63
C PHE A 353 13.61 9.73 7.14
N PHE A 354 13.04 10.66 7.90
CA PHE A 354 13.80 11.82 8.41
C PHE A 354 14.81 11.41 9.48
N ALA A 355 14.51 10.45 10.35
CA ALA A 355 15.45 9.92 11.33
C ALA A 355 16.65 9.20 10.66
N SER A 356 16.42 8.45 9.58
CA SER A 356 17.48 7.83 8.76
C SER A 356 18.37 8.88 8.07
N LEU A 357 17.75 9.97 7.59
CA LEU A 357 18.46 11.09 7.00
C LEU A 357 19.29 11.83 8.07
N LEU A 358 18.74 12.00 9.26
CA LEU A 358 19.42 12.57 10.42
C LEU A 358 20.62 11.71 10.85
N ALA A 359 20.44 10.37 10.96
CA ALA A 359 21.54 9.44 11.26
C ALA A 359 22.72 9.63 10.29
N THR A 360 22.41 9.67 8.99
CA THR A 360 23.44 9.90 7.97
C THR A 360 24.08 11.28 8.08
N GLY A 361 23.29 12.31 8.41
CA GLY A 361 23.78 13.68 8.60
C GLY A 361 24.70 13.83 9.83
N LEU A 362 24.38 13.14 10.94
CA LEU A 362 25.21 13.12 12.14
C LEU A 362 26.55 12.39 11.91
N ILE A 363 26.50 11.22 11.25
CA ILE A 363 27.70 10.46 10.87
C ILE A 363 28.62 11.33 9.98
N GLU A 364 28.06 12.10 9.05
CA GLU A 364 28.84 13.05 8.25
C GLU A 364 29.41 14.17 9.10
N GLN A 365 28.60 14.80 9.94
CA GLN A 365 29.00 15.94 10.77
C GLN A 365 30.11 15.59 11.77
N PHE A 366 30.03 14.40 12.37
CA PHE A 366 31.06 13.90 13.30
C PHE A 366 32.20 13.16 12.59
N GLN A 367 32.29 13.27 11.26
CA GLN A 367 33.35 12.71 10.42
C GLN A 367 33.49 11.17 10.50
N LEU A 368 32.45 10.46 10.88
CA LEU A 368 32.40 8.99 10.99
C LEU A 368 32.14 8.35 9.62
N LEU A 369 33.03 8.56 8.63
CA LEU A 369 32.81 8.08 7.24
C LEU A 369 33.97 7.25 6.68
N SER A 370 34.81 6.69 7.52
CA SER A 370 35.79 5.69 7.06
C SER A 370 35.05 4.44 6.55
N SER A 371 35.66 3.70 5.62
CA SER A 371 35.04 2.50 5.06
C SER A 371 34.73 1.44 6.13
N ARG A 372 35.57 1.34 7.19
CA ARG A 372 35.32 0.44 8.34
C ARG A 372 34.06 0.85 9.10
N GLN A 373 33.88 2.14 9.37
CA GLN A 373 32.72 2.66 10.10
C GLN A 373 31.42 2.49 9.30
N VAL A 374 31.45 2.70 7.98
CA VAL A 374 30.29 2.41 7.11
C VAL A 374 29.88 0.93 7.22
N LEU A 375 30.85 0.01 7.11
CA LEU A 375 30.56 -1.43 7.25
C LEU A 375 30.09 -1.79 8.67
N MET A 376 30.66 -1.18 9.70
CA MET A 376 30.22 -1.35 11.08
C MET A 376 28.75 -0.92 11.27
N PHE A 377 28.33 0.24 10.77
CA PHE A 377 26.94 0.70 10.87
C PHE A 377 25.98 -0.22 10.09
N ILE A 378 26.38 -0.70 8.91
CA ILE A 378 25.59 -1.68 8.15
C ILE A 378 25.46 -2.99 8.95
N ALA A 379 26.55 -3.47 9.57
CA ALA A 379 26.54 -4.68 10.39
C ALA A 379 25.65 -4.53 11.63
N ILE A 380 25.74 -3.41 12.35
CA ILE A 380 24.87 -3.11 13.51
C ILE A 380 23.40 -3.09 13.07
N SER A 381 23.07 -2.38 12.00
CA SER A 381 21.70 -2.32 11.50
C SER A 381 21.19 -3.70 11.06
N SER A 382 22.04 -4.51 10.40
CA SER A 382 21.71 -5.88 10.03
C SER A 382 21.45 -6.76 11.26
N PHE A 383 22.31 -6.67 12.27
CA PHE A 383 22.15 -7.41 13.54
C PHE A 383 20.85 -7.06 14.26
N LEU A 384 20.55 -5.76 14.41
CA LEU A 384 19.30 -5.30 15.02
C LEU A 384 18.06 -5.76 14.22
N THR A 385 18.16 -5.78 12.89
CA THR A 385 17.08 -6.28 12.02
C THR A 385 16.88 -7.78 12.20
N ILE A 386 17.96 -8.57 12.24
CA ILE A 386 17.86 -10.02 12.47
C ILE A 386 17.26 -10.29 13.85
N SER A 387 17.74 -9.59 14.90
CA SER A 387 17.21 -9.70 16.25
C SER A 387 15.71 -9.39 16.31
N PHE A 388 15.28 -8.27 15.69
CA PHE A 388 13.88 -7.90 15.58
C PHE A 388 13.05 -9.01 14.90
N ASN A 389 13.51 -9.50 13.77
CA ASN A 389 12.81 -10.50 12.97
C ASN A 389 12.71 -11.86 13.67
N VAL A 390 13.79 -12.31 14.32
CA VAL A 390 13.79 -13.57 15.09
C VAL A 390 12.84 -13.46 16.29
N ASN A 391 12.85 -12.34 17.01
CA ASN A 391 11.93 -12.12 18.11
C ASN A 391 10.46 -12.13 17.64
N ASN A 392 10.14 -11.49 16.52
CA ASN A 392 8.79 -11.55 15.94
C ASN A 392 8.38 -12.98 15.58
N LEU A 393 9.28 -13.77 15.00
CA LEU A 393 9.01 -15.16 14.68
C LEU A 393 8.71 -15.98 15.93
N MET A 394 9.51 -15.79 16.99
CA MET A 394 9.29 -16.48 18.28
C MET A 394 7.94 -16.10 18.90
N GLN A 395 7.58 -14.83 18.91
CA GLN A 395 6.30 -14.35 19.42
C GLN A 395 5.12 -14.88 18.57
N SER A 396 5.25 -14.88 17.24
CA SER A 396 4.25 -15.43 16.33
C SER A 396 3.98 -16.91 16.61
N ASN A 397 5.03 -17.71 16.83
CA ASN A 397 4.90 -19.12 17.13
C ASN A 397 4.25 -19.39 18.50
N SER A 398 4.53 -18.54 19.50
CA SER A 398 3.97 -18.68 20.86
C SER A 398 2.48 -18.31 20.96
N GLN A 399 1.95 -17.52 20.02
CA GLN A 399 0.59 -16.97 20.07
C GLN A 399 -0.40 -17.64 19.10
N ASN A 400 -0.09 -18.82 18.54
CA ASN A 400 -0.91 -19.51 17.54
C ASN A 400 -1.33 -18.59 16.38
N SER A 401 -0.39 -17.80 15.88
CA SER A 401 -0.65 -16.89 14.77
C SER A 401 -1.05 -17.64 13.51
N ILE A 402 -1.85 -17.00 12.67
CA ILE A 402 -2.22 -17.57 11.37
C ILE A 402 -0.97 -17.72 10.51
N THR A 403 -0.69 -18.96 10.09
CA THR A 403 0.36 -19.27 9.13
C THR A 403 -0.25 -19.57 7.77
N VAL A 404 0.32 -18.97 6.73
CA VAL A 404 -0.07 -19.20 5.34
C VAL A 404 0.98 -20.06 4.66
N THR A 405 0.56 -21.21 4.18
CA THR A 405 1.39 -22.23 3.51
C THR A 405 0.98 -22.40 2.05
N ASN A 406 1.75 -23.17 1.28
CA ASN A 406 1.35 -23.55 -0.08
C ASN A 406 0.12 -24.48 -0.12
N LYS A 407 -0.34 -25.01 1.02
CA LYS A 407 -1.53 -25.87 1.10
C LYS A 407 -2.79 -25.09 1.44
N ASN A 408 -2.69 -24.07 2.33
CA ASN A 408 -3.85 -23.35 2.85
C ASN A 408 -3.98 -21.89 2.37
N TYR A 409 -3.13 -21.44 1.43
CA TYR A 409 -3.18 -20.05 0.95
C TYR A 409 -4.50 -19.68 0.25
N SER A 410 -5.25 -20.68 -0.23
CA SER A 410 -6.55 -20.49 -0.90
C SER A 410 -7.75 -20.69 0.01
N ASP A 411 -7.54 -21.08 1.29
CA ASP A 411 -8.64 -21.28 2.23
C ASP A 411 -9.37 -19.96 2.48
N PHE A 412 -10.69 -20.05 2.59
CA PHE A 412 -11.52 -18.88 2.82
C PHE A 412 -11.60 -18.54 4.31
N TYR A 413 -11.45 -17.25 4.61
CA TYR A 413 -11.68 -16.68 5.94
C TYR A 413 -12.56 -15.43 5.83
N GLU A 414 -13.43 -15.19 6.80
CA GLU A 414 -14.29 -13.99 6.80
C GLU A 414 -13.48 -12.69 6.70
N SER A 415 -12.29 -12.66 7.32
CA SER A 415 -11.35 -11.53 7.28
C SER A 415 -10.67 -11.31 5.91
N GLU A 416 -10.90 -12.20 4.94
CA GLU A 416 -10.39 -12.08 3.57
C GLU A 416 -10.84 -10.80 2.86
N ILE A 417 -12.02 -10.27 3.22
CA ILE A 417 -12.55 -9.01 2.69
C ILE A 417 -12.24 -7.80 3.59
N GLY A 418 -11.30 -7.95 4.52
CA GLY A 418 -10.96 -6.93 5.51
C GLY A 418 -11.84 -6.99 6.75
N HIS A 419 -11.28 -6.62 7.90
CA HIS A 419 -12.00 -6.67 9.18
C HIS A 419 -13.20 -5.72 9.23
N GLY A 420 -13.10 -4.53 8.61
CA GLY A 420 -14.16 -3.53 8.52
C GLY A 420 -15.09 -3.74 7.33
N LYS A 421 -14.84 -4.75 6.49
CA LYS A 421 -15.58 -4.99 5.24
C LYS A 421 -15.68 -3.70 4.41
N GLU A 422 -14.56 -2.99 4.32
CA GLU A 422 -14.43 -1.59 3.96
C GLU A 422 -15.06 -1.26 2.61
N TYR A 423 -14.98 -2.19 1.65
CA TYR A 423 -15.42 -1.96 0.27
C TYR A 423 -16.82 -2.53 -0.02
N LEU A 424 -17.56 -2.97 1.00
CA LEU A 424 -18.99 -3.23 0.88
C LEU A 424 -19.78 -1.94 1.05
N ILE A 425 -20.93 -1.87 0.38
CA ILE A 425 -21.90 -0.80 0.60
C ILE A 425 -22.33 -0.83 2.07
N LYS A 426 -22.49 0.35 2.66
CA LYS A 426 -22.94 0.51 4.03
C LYS A 426 -24.23 -0.27 4.26
N ASP A 427 -24.36 -0.90 5.42
CA ASP A 427 -25.51 -1.69 5.85
C ASP A 427 -25.71 -3.03 5.08
N THR A 428 -24.70 -3.48 4.29
CA THR A 428 -24.69 -4.83 3.72
C THR A 428 -24.53 -5.86 4.83
N ASP A 429 -25.55 -6.72 5.04
CA ASP A 429 -25.48 -7.82 6.01
C ASP A 429 -24.68 -9.01 5.46
N PHE A 430 -23.34 -8.87 5.55
CA PHE A 430 -22.42 -9.89 5.06
C PHE A 430 -22.61 -11.24 5.76
N LYS A 431 -22.92 -11.26 7.08
CA LYS A 431 -23.08 -12.51 7.84
C LYS A 431 -24.27 -13.32 7.32
N LYS A 432 -25.38 -12.65 7.04
CA LYS A 432 -26.57 -13.28 6.44
C LYS A 432 -26.22 -13.91 5.09
N TYR A 433 -25.54 -13.18 4.23
CA TYR A 433 -25.20 -13.65 2.88
C TYR A 433 -24.12 -14.73 2.90
N PHE A 434 -23.19 -14.65 3.84
CA PHE A 434 -22.17 -15.66 4.07
C PHE A 434 -22.75 -17.02 4.49
N ALA A 435 -23.80 -17.02 5.33
CA ALA A 435 -24.44 -18.23 5.80
C ALA A 435 -25.28 -18.93 4.71
N SER A 436 -25.79 -18.20 3.72
CA SER A 436 -26.59 -18.76 2.62
C SER A 436 -26.31 -18.03 1.30
N PRO A 437 -25.29 -18.47 0.52
CA PRO A 437 -24.90 -17.82 -0.73
C PRO A 437 -25.84 -18.16 -1.90
N SER A 438 -27.14 -18.01 -1.70
CA SER A 438 -28.21 -18.30 -2.66
C SER A 438 -28.92 -17.01 -3.07
N PRO A 439 -29.55 -16.92 -4.28
CA PRO A 439 -30.43 -15.83 -4.60
C PRO A 439 -31.58 -15.71 -3.60
N ILE A 440 -32.00 -14.46 -3.38
CA ILE A 440 -33.08 -14.12 -2.48
C ILE A 440 -34.24 -13.58 -3.32
N ILE A 441 -35.38 -14.29 -3.32
CA ILE A 441 -36.61 -13.90 -4.01
C ILE A 441 -37.57 -13.33 -2.98
N ASP A 442 -37.98 -12.06 -3.15
CA ASP A 442 -38.87 -11.32 -2.25
C ASP A 442 -38.51 -11.47 -0.75
N GLY A 443 -37.20 -11.50 -0.46
CA GLY A 443 -36.67 -11.58 0.91
C GLY A 443 -36.50 -13.00 1.46
N VAL A 444 -36.89 -14.05 0.73
CA VAL A 444 -36.73 -15.46 1.11
C VAL A 444 -35.59 -16.10 0.31
N SER A 445 -34.64 -16.73 1.00
CA SER A 445 -33.59 -17.53 0.33
C SER A 445 -34.20 -18.70 -0.42
N SER A 446 -33.96 -18.79 -1.72
CA SER A 446 -34.42 -19.91 -2.51
C SER A 446 -33.41 -21.06 -2.46
N SER A 447 -33.63 -22.02 -1.54
CA SER A 447 -32.77 -23.22 -1.44
C SER A 447 -33.02 -24.25 -2.56
N ASP A 448 -34.19 -24.24 -3.20
CA ASP A 448 -34.66 -25.34 -4.01
C ASP A 448 -34.60 -25.11 -5.54
N SER A 449 -34.17 -23.96 -6.02
CA SER A 449 -34.28 -23.62 -7.45
C SER A 449 -32.97 -23.27 -8.16
N LEU A 450 -31.83 -23.64 -7.58
CA LEU A 450 -30.54 -23.23 -8.13
C LEU A 450 -29.72 -24.42 -8.61
N ASN A 451 -29.90 -24.76 -9.84
CA ASN A 451 -28.80 -25.29 -10.62
C ASN A 451 -27.84 -24.11 -10.90
N GLN A 452 -26.79 -23.97 -10.06
CA GLN A 452 -25.69 -23.08 -10.35
C GLN A 452 -24.94 -23.66 -11.56
N ALA A 453 -25.40 -23.30 -12.75
CA ALA A 453 -24.74 -23.66 -13.97
C ALA A 453 -23.54 -22.74 -14.15
N ASP A 454 -22.33 -23.28 -14.15
CA ASP A 454 -21.06 -22.67 -14.53
C ASP A 454 -20.69 -21.28 -13.96
N ASN A 455 -19.87 -21.26 -12.92
CA ASN A 455 -19.05 -20.10 -12.58
C ASN A 455 -17.77 -20.09 -13.43
N LYS A 456 -17.79 -19.39 -14.54
CA LYS A 456 -16.57 -19.03 -15.28
C LYS A 456 -15.98 -17.75 -14.70
N TYR A 457 -14.70 -17.49 -15.01
CA TYR A 457 -14.10 -16.21 -14.64
C TYR A 457 -15.03 -15.04 -15.04
N ASN A 458 -15.36 -14.17 -14.07
CA ASN A 458 -16.22 -12.99 -14.23
C ASN A 458 -17.63 -13.25 -14.82
N TYR A 459 -18.15 -14.46 -14.67
CA TYR A 459 -19.45 -14.86 -15.19
C TYR A 459 -20.11 -15.85 -14.23
N SER A 460 -21.34 -15.57 -13.83
CA SER A 460 -22.17 -16.50 -13.05
C SER A 460 -23.54 -16.64 -13.72
N SER A 461 -24.08 -17.84 -13.75
CA SER A 461 -25.43 -18.09 -14.27
C SER A 461 -26.32 -18.75 -13.23
N TYR A 462 -27.62 -18.45 -13.29
CA TYR A 462 -28.62 -18.93 -12.35
C TYR A 462 -29.90 -19.24 -13.15
N THR A 463 -30.50 -20.41 -12.92
CA THR A 463 -31.85 -20.71 -13.42
C THR A 463 -32.83 -20.50 -12.26
N LEU A 464 -33.81 -19.62 -12.44
CA LEU A 464 -34.73 -19.17 -11.42
C LEU A 464 -36.16 -19.33 -11.92
N GLN A 465 -37.09 -19.66 -11.02
CA GLN A 465 -38.53 -19.63 -11.30
C GLN A 465 -39.20 -18.57 -10.42
N THR A 466 -39.98 -17.70 -11.01
CA THR A 466 -40.74 -16.65 -10.31
C THR A 466 -42.26 -16.84 -10.55
N ASN A 467 -43.04 -16.49 -9.54
CA ASN A 467 -44.50 -16.52 -9.57
C ASN A 467 -45.03 -15.08 -9.50
N GLY A 468 -45.29 -14.48 -10.67
CA GLY A 468 -45.59 -13.06 -10.80
C GLY A 468 -44.34 -12.18 -10.92
N THR A 469 -44.52 -10.88 -10.87
CA THR A 469 -43.39 -9.93 -10.89
C THR A 469 -42.71 -9.87 -9.51
N GLN A 470 -41.49 -10.37 -9.41
CA GLN A 470 -40.75 -10.50 -8.16
C GLN A 470 -39.40 -9.81 -8.24
N GLU A 471 -38.93 -9.33 -7.07
CA GLU A 471 -37.56 -8.82 -6.94
C GLU A 471 -36.61 -9.95 -6.55
N VAL A 472 -35.57 -10.12 -7.34
CA VAL A 472 -34.54 -11.14 -7.15
C VAL A 472 -33.20 -10.49 -6.85
N GLN A 473 -32.67 -10.73 -5.64
CA GLN A 473 -31.32 -10.36 -5.25
C GLN A 473 -30.36 -11.50 -5.61
N LEU A 474 -29.43 -11.22 -6.49
CA LEU A 474 -28.42 -12.18 -6.93
C LEU A 474 -27.23 -12.21 -5.95
N PRO A 475 -26.54 -13.34 -5.74
CA PRO A 475 -25.42 -13.43 -4.82
C PRO A 475 -24.16 -12.76 -5.41
N LYS A 476 -24.28 -11.45 -5.66
CA LYS A 476 -23.21 -10.55 -6.10
C LYS A 476 -23.29 -9.23 -5.34
N PHE A 477 -22.21 -8.80 -4.70
CA PHE A 477 -22.14 -7.48 -4.09
C PHE A 477 -22.27 -6.41 -5.17
N TYR A 478 -23.09 -5.41 -4.91
CA TYR A 478 -23.38 -4.38 -5.91
C TYR A 478 -22.21 -3.40 -6.05
N TYR A 479 -21.75 -3.27 -7.29
CA TYR A 479 -20.88 -2.18 -7.75
C TYR A 479 -21.40 -1.72 -9.12
N LYS A 480 -21.24 -0.43 -9.42
CA LYS A 480 -21.60 0.09 -10.75
C LYS A 480 -20.69 -0.54 -11.81
N GLY A 481 -21.29 -1.22 -12.77
CA GLY A 481 -20.60 -1.98 -13.82
C GLY A 481 -21.11 -3.41 -13.97
N TYR A 482 -21.94 -3.92 -13.04
CA TYR A 482 -22.59 -5.21 -13.28
C TYR A 482 -23.59 -5.16 -14.43
N GLU A 483 -23.52 -6.12 -15.32
CA GLU A 483 -24.50 -6.41 -16.37
C GLU A 483 -25.22 -7.70 -16.00
N VAL A 484 -26.55 -7.66 -16.03
CA VAL A 484 -27.44 -8.82 -15.82
C VAL A 484 -28.22 -9.06 -17.09
N LYS A 485 -28.31 -10.30 -17.52
CA LYS A 485 -29.12 -10.70 -18.68
C LYS A 485 -30.03 -11.86 -18.32
N ASP A 486 -31.22 -11.88 -18.92
CA ASP A 486 -32.11 -13.03 -19.02
C ASP A 486 -32.08 -13.54 -20.44
N GLY A 487 -31.42 -14.66 -20.67
CA GLY A 487 -31.08 -15.11 -22.03
C GLY A 487 -30.26 -14.03 -22.77
N GLN A 488 -30.84 -13.44 -23.82
CA GLN A 488 -30.21 -12.34 -24.59
C GLN A 488 -30.64 -10.93 -24.13
N LYS A 489 -31.68 -10.82 -23.29
CA LYS A 489 -32.25 -9.54 -22.85
C LYS A 489 -31.41 -8.96 -21.70
N VAL A 490 -30.88 -7.75 -21.87
CA VAL A 490 -30.23 -7.02 -20.80
C VAL A 490 -31.28 -6.48 -19.84
N LEU A 491 -31.12 -6.75 -18.54
CA LEU A 491 -32.03 -6.32 -17.49
C LEU A 491 -31.44 -5.09 -16.78
N SER A 492 -32.31 -4.17 -16.38
CA SER A 492 -31.95 -3.10 -15.46
C SER A 492 -31.70 -3.68 -14.08
N ASN A 493 -30.54 -3.40 -13.49
CA ASN A 493 -30.17 -3.83 -12.15
C ASN A 493 -29.93 -2.62 -11.24
N TYR A 494 -30.10 -2.84 -9.93
CA TYR A 494 -29.94 -1.80 -8.90
C TYR A 494 -29.45 -2.42 -7.60
N ASN A 495 -29.04 -1.56 -6.67
CA ASN A 495 -28.65 -1.96 -5.31
C ASN A 495 -29.87 -2.16 -4.42
N LYS A 496 -30.00 -3.33 -3.79
CA LYS A 496 -30.88 -3.56 -2.64
C LYS A 496 -30.11 -4.32 -1.57
N ALA A 497 -29.98 -3.71 -0.38
CA ALA A 497 -29.25 -4.28 0.76
C ALA A 497 -27.81 -4.76 0.41
N GLY A 498 -27.11 -4.05 -0.48
CA GLY A 498 -25.74 -4.36 -0.90
C GLY A 498 -25.60 -5.39 -2.01
N LEU A 499 -26.70 -5.95 -2.52
CA LEU A 499 -26.67 -6.94 -3.59
C LEU A 499 -27.20 -6.41 -4.93
N VAL A 500 -26.70 -7.04 -6.01
CA VAL A 500 -27.23 -6.85 -7.37
C VAL A 500 -28.66 -7.38 -7.42
N THR A 501 -29.62 -6.52 -7.72
CA THR A 501 -31.05 -6.85 -7.71
C THR A 501 -31.67 -6.56 -9.06
N VAL A 502 -32.57 -7.43 -9.52
CA VAL A 502 -33.37 -7.30 -10.74
C VAL A 502 -34.84 -7.57 -10.44
N LYS A 503 -35.73 -7.07 -11.31
CA LYS A 503 -37.14 -7.44 -11.32
C LYS A 503 -37.39 -8.45 -12.45
N LEU A 504 -38.01 -9.57 -12.11
CA LEU A 504 -38.36 -10.63 -13.05
C LEU A 504 -39.88 -10.80 -13.07
N ASP A 505 -40.43 -11.04 -14.23
CA ASP A 505 -41.84 -11.34 -14.42
C ASP A 505 -42.13 -12.81 -14.08
N ASN A 506 -43.35 -13.28 -14.29
CA ASN A 506 -43.71 -14.67 -14.05
C ASN A 506 -43.04 -15.61 -15.07
N GLY A 507 -42.39 -16.67 -14.60
CA GLY A 507 -41.80 -17.68 -15.48
C GLY A 507 -40.45 -18.24 -15.05
N ILE A 508 -39.83 -19.00 -15.95
CA ILE A 508 -38.45 -19.52 -15.78
C ILE A 508 -37.49 -18.58 -16.46
N HIS A 509 -36.45 -18.19 -15.73
CA HIS A 509 -35.45 -17.23 -16.15
C HIS A 509 -34.04 -17.85 -16.12
N ASN A 510 -33.25 -17.60 -17.17
CA ASN A 510 -31.84 -17.98 -17.26
C ASN A 510 -30.98 -16.75 -17.11
N ILE A 511 -30.74 -16.39 -15.87
CA ILE A 511 -30.03 -15.16 -15.48
C ILE A 511 -28.54 -15.36 -15.58
N THR A 512 -27.85 -14.42 -16.24
CA THR A 512 -26.40 -14.33 -16.28
C THR A 512 -25.93 -13.01 -15.72
N VAL A 513 -24.87 -13.04 -14.91
CA VAL A 513 -24.30 -11.87 -14.25
C VAL A 513 -22.80 -11.79 -14.55
N SER A 514 -22.34 -10.64 -15.01
CA SER A 514 -20.92 -10.36 -15.22
C SER A 514 -20.59 -8.91 -14.89
N TYR A 515 -19.35 -8.64 -14.45
CA TYR A 515 -18.87 -7.27 -14.26
C TYR A 515 -18.27 -6.77 -15.58
N LYS A 516 -18.74 -5.62 -16.06
CA LYS A 516 -18.20 -4.92 -17.22
C LYS A 516 -17.68 -3.55 -16.82
N LYS A 517 -16.50 -3.21 -17.33
CA LYS A 517 -15.94 -1.86 -17.11
C LYS A 517 -16.88 -0.81 -17.69
N THR A 518 -17.23 0.18 -16.90
CA THR A 518 -18.03 1.32 -17.34
C THR A 518 -17.28 2.16 -18.37
N VAL A 519 -17.98 3.08 -19.05
CA VAL A 519 -17.34 4.03 -19.98
C VAL A 519 -16.27 4.85 -19.28
N ILE A 520 -16.55 5.34 -18.06
CA ILE A 520 -15.57 6.11 -17.26
C ILE A 520 -14.33 5.27 -16.96
N GLN A 521 -14.51 4.02 -16.55
CA GLN A 521 -13.41 3.10 -16.25
C GLN A 521 -12.54 2.82 -17.47
N THR A 522 -13.17 2.64 -18.64
CA THR A 522 -12.48 2.33 -19.89
C THR A 522 -11.73 3.55 -20.43
N VAL A 523 -12.39 4.71 -20.51
CA VAL A 523 -11.79 5.94 -21.04
C VAL A 523 -10.64 6.41 -20.14
N SER A 524 -10.83 6.40 -18.83
CA SER A 524 -9.77 6.81 -17.89
C SER A 524 -8.55 5.88 -17.93
N LEU A 525 -8.76 4.57 -18.12
CA LEU A 525 -7.68 3.60 -18.28
C LEU A 525 -6.90 3.86 -19.56
N LEU A 526 -7.57 4.03 -20.69
CA LEU A 526 -6.92 4.33 -21.97
C LEU A 526 -6.12 5.64 -21.89
N PHE A 527 -6.70 6.68 -21.30
CA PHE A 527 -6.04 7.97 -21.12
C PHE A 527 -4.75 7.85 -20.29
N SER A 528 -4.80 7.20 -19.13
CA SER A 528 -3.62 7.01 -18.27
C SER A 528 -2.56 6.16 -18.94
N THR A 529 -2.95 5.11 -19.67
CA THR A 529 -2.03 4.22 -20.38
C THR A 529 -1.31 4.95 -21.51
N LEU A 530 -2.03 5.74 -22.31
CA LEU A 530 -1.44 6.56 -23.37
C LEU A 530 -0.44 7.58 -22.80
N LEU A 531 -0.82 8.25 -21.71
CA LEU A 531 0.03 9.23 -21.07
C LEU A 531 1.32 8.61 -20.48
N ALA A 532 1.22 7.45 -19.85
CA ALA A 532 2.36 6.68 -19.36
C ALA A 532 3.28 6.25 -20.52
N GLY A 533 2.69 5.75 -21.61
CA GLY A 533 3.43 5.38 -22.82
C GLY A 533 4.20 6.57 -23.42
N LEU A 534 3.59 7.74 -23.53
CA LEU A 534 4.26 8.96 -24.00
C LEU A 534 5.43 9.38 -23.10
N LEU A 535 5.30 9.25 -21.77
CA LEU A 535 6.40 9.53 -20.85
C LEU A 535 7.57 8.57 -21.03
N ILE A 536 7.30 7.28 -21.20
CA ILE A 536 8.32 6.26 -21.44
C ILE A 536 9.04 6.55 -22.76
N LEU A 537 8.32 6.85 -23.83
CA LEU A 537 8.90 7.21 -25.13
C LEU A 537 9.79 8.45 -25.03
N GLN A 538 9.35 9.50 -24.34
CA GLN A 538 10.17 10.70 -24.11
C GLN A 538 11.46 10.39 -23.34
N PHE A 539 11.39 9.48 -22.34
CA PHE A 539 12.57 9.07 -21.59
C PHE A 539 13.57 8.32 -22.47
N LEU A 540 13.09 7.37 -23.28
CA LEU A 540 13.93 6.58 -24.20
C LEU A 540 14.59 7.45 -25.29
N MET A 541 13.86 8.41 -25.86
CA MET A 541 14.39 9.35 -26.84
C MET A 541 15.49 10.27 -26.28
N LYS A 542 15.33 10.72 -25.01
CA LYS A 542 16.37 11.52 -24.34
C LYS A 542 17.65 10.75 -24.04
N LYS A 543 17.58 9.44 -23.91
CA LYS A 543 18.76 8.59 -23.63
C LYS A 543 19.57 8.29 -24.91
N LYS A 544 18.98 8.48 -26.10
CA LYS A 544 19.64 8.30 -27.40
C LYS A 544 20.35 9.57 -27.91
N LYS A 545 20.05 10.75 -27.36
CA LYS A 545 20.78 12.00 -27.54
C LYS A 545 21.81 12.21 -26.40
#